data_c6a07c1074c0d8f1c844bab2dc5c6a85
#
_entry.id   c6a07c1074c0d8f1c844bab2dc5c6a85
#
_cell.length_a   1.000
_cell.length_b   1.000
_cell.length_c   1.000
_cell.angle_alpha   90.00
_cell.angle_beta   90.00
_cell.angle_gamma   90.00
#
_symmetry.space_group_name_H-M   'P 1'
#
loop_
_entity.id
_entity.type
_entity.pdbx_description
1 polymer ?
#
loop_
_entity_poly.entity_id
_entity_poly.type
_entity_poly.pdbx_seq_one_letter_code
_entity_poly.pdbx_strand_id
1 'polypeptide(L)'
;MNSFYQKKKIIVVLFLLLGWSCSKEDSINNSSLPQDCAGIAGGTNICGCTNSTAYNFNSDATYDDGSCQSYLDQGDYYLGFNGSNSSVNVGDIMPQGSYTKAAWVKRKYGYQAKHNILSGNANHTFWIPQSQGAKLSAGHQGEYSIVQDTDSIPEHIWTFVSVTYDAGSGTMTLYKNSEQVDQATDVPLQDESTTTFIGRFGNGNNFYGHIDEVALWGKALTSNEIVEISQTQTDMNALVNRGNYESANQLIGYWKMNEGEGDLLSDASGNGNIGEITFSEWSTCDECGCMDESACNYDPLATVDNRTCEYVDNPCKTCEDGGIILDDFDNDGICNDSDEDDDNDNVPDIDDTYPLDNTMCSDLDGDGCDDCSSGIFNLENDGPDENGDGMCNQYLIEG
;
A
#
# COMPACT_ATOMS: atom_id res chain seq x y z
N MET A 1 -64.05 -9.02 -29.36
CA MET A 1 -64.24 -10.35 -29.99
C MET A 1 -63.34 -11.33 -29.29
N ASN A 2 -63.98 -12.19 -28.54
CA ASN A 2 -63.72 -13.60 -28.18
C ASN A 2 -62.28 -13.97 -27.79
N SER A 3 -62.03 -14.26 -26.51
CA SER A 3 -62.44 -15.47 -25.74
C SER A 3 -61.67 -16.74 -26.17
N PHE A 4 -60.86 -17.35 -25.27
CA PHE A 4 -61.19 -18.59 -24.68
C PHE A 4 -60.22 -19.01 -23.57
N TYR A 5 -60.74 -19.19 -22.40
CA TYR A 5 -60.33 -20.00 -21.23
C TYR A 5 -60.16 -21.47 -21.61
N GLN A 6 -59.19 -22.17 -21.03
CA GLN A 6 -59.31 -23.58 -20.64
C GLN A 6 -58.53 -23.89 -19.38
N LYS A 7 -59.25 -24.24 -18.35
CA LYS A 7 -58.85 -25.02 -17.14
C LYS A 7 -58.79 -26.48 -17.48
N LYS A 8 -57.89 -27.23 -16.88
CA LYS A 8 -58.04 -28.68 -16.48
C LYS A 8 -56.96 -29.01 -15.47
N LYS A 9 -57.31 -29.30 -14.31
CA LYS A 9 -57.93 -30.41 -13.54
C LYS A 9 -56.83 -31.27 -12.88
N ILE A 10 -56.91 -31.19 -11.59
CA ILE A 10 -56.32 -32.05 -10.57
C ILE A 10 -56.73 -33.50 -10.76
N ILE A 11 -55.79 -34.43 -10.63
CA ILE A 11 -56.08 -35.82 -10.24
C ILE A 11 -55.13 -36.19 -9.07
N VAL A 12 -55.76 -36.35 -7.91
CA VAL A 12 -55.20 -36.97 -6.73
C VAL A 12 -55.39 -38.49 -6.92
N VAL A 13 -54.31 -39.27 -6.78
CA VAL A 13 -54.40 -40.69 -6.57
C VAL A 13 -53.56 -41.02 -5.35
N LEU A 14 -54.29 -41.40 -4.32
CA LEU A 14 -53.82 -41.94 -3.06
C LEU A 14 -53.52 -43.41 -3.25
N PHE A 15 -52.32 -43.88 -2.98
CA PHE A 15 -52.05 -45.28 -2.69
C PHE A 15 -51.15 -45.40 -1.46
N LEU A 16 -51.81 -45.84 -0.39
CA LEU A 16 -51.18 -46.43 0.79
C LEU A 16 -50.77 -47.86 0.45
N LEU A 17 -49.50 -48.19 0.63
CA LEU A 17 -49.10 -49.56 1.04
C LEU A 17 -47.79 -49.49 1.83
N LEU A 18 -47.88 -50.07 3.01
CA LEU A 18 -46.85 -50.29 4.00
C LEU A 18 -45.78 -51.24 3.45
N GLY A 19 -44.52 -50.88 3.62
CA GLY A 19 -43.39 -51.77 3.45
C GLY A 19 -42.21 -51.25 4.25
N TRP A 20 -42.02 -51.83 5.43
CA TRP A 20 -40.77 -51.64 6.20
C TRP A 20 -39.60 -52.21 5.41
N SER A 21 -38.66 -51.35 5.07
CA SER A 21 -37.30 -51.77 4.76
C SER A 21 -36.36 -50.78 5.48
N CYS A 22 -35.62 -51.33 6.42
CA CYS A 22 -34.50 -50.69 7.05
C CYS A 22 -33.41 -50.52 5.98
N SER A 23 -33.29 -49.37 5.38
CA SER A 23 -32.13 -49.01 4.56
C SER A 23 -31.21 -48.09 5.34
N LYS A 24 -29.98 -48.54 5.46
CA LYS A 24 -28.84 -47.77 5.95
C LYS A 24 -28.97 -46.30 5.55
N GLU A 25 -28.79 -45.42 6.51
CA GLU A 25 -28.34 -44.05 6.23
C GLU A 25 -27.03 -44.16 5.46
N ASP A 26 -27.12 -44.05 4.15
CA ASP A 26 -25.96 -43.71 3.36
C ASP A 26 -25.56 -42.30 3.82
N SER A 27 -24.54 -42.26 4.66
CA SER A 27 -23.80 -41.04 4.89
C SER A 27 -23.36 -40.52 3.51
N ILE A 28 -24.03 -39.49 3.01
CA ILE A 28 -23.62 -38.77 1.81
C ILE A 28 -22.19 -38.30 2.11
N ASN A 29 -21.25 -38.97 1.45
CA ASN A 29 -19.86 -38.63 1.57
C ASN A 29 -19.71 -37.25 0.91
N ASN A 30 -19.61 -36.22 1.72
CA ASN A 30 -19.54 -34.81 1.29
C ASN A 30 -18.33 -34.51 0.37
N SER A 31 -17.53 -35.54 0.09
CA SER A 31 -16.33 -35.48 -0.75
C SER A 31 -16.58 -35.46 -2.26
N SER A 32 -17.85 -35.54 -2.71
CA SER A 32 -18.21 -35.50 -4.14
C SER A 32 -18.77 -34.18 -4.61
N LEU A 33 -19.00 -33.22 -3.74
CA LEU A 33 -19.44 -31.89 -4.12
C LEU A 33 -18.22 -31.02 -4.51
N PRO A 34 -18.33 -30.16 -5.52
CA PRO A 34 -17.28 -29.19 -5.80
C PRO A 34 -16.96 -28.40 -4.54
N GLN A 35 -15.69 -28.26 -4.24
CA GLN A 35 -15.25 -27.40 -3.16
C GLN A 35 -15.33 -25.94 -3.62
N ASP A 36 -15.76 -25.05 -2.74
CA ASP A 36 -15.58 -23.63 -2.95
C ASP A 36 -14.09 -23.24 -2.74
N CYS A 37 -13.78 -21.99 -2.93
CA CYS A 37 -12.42 -21.49 -2.81
C CYS A 37 -11.82 -21.53 -1.39
N ALA A 38 -12.67 -21.72 -0.36
CA ALA A 38 -12.23 -21.98 1.02
C ALA A 38 -12.01 -23.48 1.29
N GLY A 39 -12.18 -24.33 0.27
CA GLY A 39 -12.04 -25.78 0.37
C GLY A 39 -13.26 -26.48 0.99
N ILE A 40 -14.40 -25.81 1.12
CA ILE A 40 -15.63 -26.34 1.71
C ILE A 40 -16.46 -27.02 0.62
N ALA A 41 -16.67 -28.34 0.73
CA ALA A 41 -17.45 -29.08 -0.22
C ALA A 41 -18.92 -28.63 -0.23
N GLY A 42 -19.40 -28.17 -1.41
CA GLY A 42 -20.73 -27.57 -1.58
C GLY A 42 -20.88 -26.19 -0.96
N GLY A 43 -19.80 -25.55 -0.55
CA GLY A 43 -19.77 -24.17 -0.06
C GLY A 43 -20.05 -23.15 -1.18
N THR A 44 -20.35 -21.92 -0.78
CA THR A 44 -20.67 -20.80 -1.66
C THR A 44 -19.80 -19.56 -1.39
N ASN A 45 -18.63 -19.76 -0.75
CA ASN A 45 -17.72 -18.64 -0.47
C ASN A 45 -17.21 -18.03 -1.79
N ILE A 46 -17.22 -16.73 -1.82
CA ILE A 46 -16.55 -15.90 -2.84
C ILE A 46 -15.19 -15.55 -2.27
N CYS A 47 -14.11 -15.99 -2.92
CA CYS A 47 -12.77 -15.66 -2.48
C CYS A 47 -12.29 -14.35 -3.07
N GLY A 48 -11.47 -13.69 -2.32
CA GLY A 48 -10.86 -12.43 -2.66
C GLY A 48 -10.36 -11.72 -1.41
N CYS A 49 -9.72 -10.61 -1.59
CA CYS A 49 -9.28 -9.77 -0.49
C CYS A 49 -10.48 -9.18 0.27
N THR A 50 -10.60 -9.49 1.57
CA THR A 50 -11.64 -8.94 2.45
C THR A 50 -11.18 -7.72 3.24
N ASN A 51 -9.92 -7.32 3.13
CA ASN A 51 -9.40 -6.13 3.78
C ASN A 51 -9.80 -4.88 2.99
N SER A 52 -10.68 -4.06 3.57
CA SER A 52 -11.19 -2.83 2.93
C SER A 52 -10.12 -1.75 2.69
N THR A 53 -8.91 -1.92 3.26
CA THR A 53 -7.79 -1.02 3.02
C THR A 53 -6.81 -1.57 1.97
N ALA A 54 -7.06 -2.75 1.43
CA ALA A 54 -6.20 -3.33 0.39
C ALA A 54 -6.55 -2.79 -0.99
N TYR A 55 -5.54 -2.66 -1.84
CA TYR A 55 -5.65 -2.23 -3.24
C TYR A 55 -6.66 -3.05 -4.05
N ASN A 56 -6.66 -4.36 -3.83
CA ASN A 56 -7.53 -5.32 -4.51
C ASN A 56 -8.70 -5.79 -3.63
N PHE A 57 -9.20 -4.92 -2.73
CA PHE A 57 -10.39 -5.21 -1.93
C PHE A 57 -11.56 -5.62 -2.82
N ASN A 58 -12.16 -6.75 -2.48
CA ASN A 58 -13.36 -7.24 -3.12
C ASN A 58 -14.53 -7.22 -2.14
N SER A 59 -15.44 -6.27 -2.30
CA SER A 59 -16.62 -6.12 -1.43
C SER A 59 -17.56 -7.33 -1.46
N ASP A 60 -17.49 -8.17 -2.49
CA ASP A 60 -18.31 -9.37 -2.63
C ASP A 60 -17.63 -10.60 -2.00
N ALA A 61 -16.34 -10.50 -1.63
CA ALA A 61 -15.63 -11.60 -1.00
C ALA A 61 -16.20 -11.91 0.39
N THR A 62 -16.48 -13.19 0.60
CA THR A 62 -16.93 -13.74 1.88
C THR A 62 -15.85 -14.57 2.59
N TYR A 63 -14.75 -14.82 1.89
CA TYR A 63 -13.57 -15.53 2.40
C TYR A 63 -12.30 -14.88 1.90
N ASP A 64 -11.39 -14.55 2.83
CA ASP A 64 -10.08 -14.02 2.51
C ASP A 64 -9.19 -15.15 1.98
N ASP A 65 -8.76 -15.03 0.74
CA ASP A 65 -7.92 -16.03 0.07
C ASP A 65 -6.41 -15.71 0.20
N GLY A 66 -6.06 -14.73 1.03
CA GLY A 66 -4.69 -14.27 1.20
C GLY A 66 -4.16 -13.44 0.03
N SER A 67 -5.02 -13.08 -0.93
CA SER A 67 -4.64 -12.28 -2.09
C SER A 67 -4.59 -10.77 -1.80
N CYS A 68 -4.89 -10.35 -0.56
CA CYS A 68 -4.84 -8.94 -0.21
C CYS A 68 -3.47 -8.34 -0.55
N GLN A 69 -3.49 -7.40 -1.46
CA GLN A 69 -2.34 -6.56 -1.74
C GLN A 69 -2.54 -5.28 -0.93
N SER A 70 -1.78 -5.15 0.15
CA SER A 70 -1.64 -3.85 0.78
C SER A 70 -1.01 -2.91 -0.24
N TYR A 71 -1.49 -1.66 -0.29
CA TYR A 71 -0.65 -0.61 -0.84
C TYR A 71 0.71 -0.82 -0.18
N LEU A 72 1.74 -1.02 -0.99
CA LEU A 72 3.08 -1.19 -0.47
C LEU A 72 3.44 0.12 0.22
N ASP A 73 3.14 0.18 1.49
CA ASP A 73 3.67 1.19 2.40
C ASP A 73 5.12 0.79 2.64
N GLN A 74 5.93 1.00 1.60
CA GLN A 74 7.36 0.63 1.56
C GLN A 74 8.23 1.69 2.25
N GLY A 75 7.61 2.56 3.03
CA GLY A 75 8.26 3.69 3.65
C GLY A 75 7.79 5.02 3.07
N ASP A 76 8.21 6.13 3.66
CA ASP A 76 7.89 7.47 3.18
C ASP A 76 8.64 7.80 1.90
N TYR A 77 7.99 7.51 0.78
CA TYR A 77 8.42 7.98 -0.52
C TYR A 77 7.63 9.22 -0.91
N TYR A 78 8.15 9.94 -1.84
CA TYR A 78 7.46 11.00 -2.55
C TYR A 78 7.91 11.02 -4.01
N LEU A 79 7.12 11.66 -4.85
CA LEU A 79 7.43 11.71 -6.28
C LEU A 79 8.14 13.00 -6.65
N GLY A 80 9.31 12.85 -7.30
CA GLY A 80 10.13 13.93 -7.82
C GLY A 80 9.75 14.35 -9.23
N PHE A 81 9.56 15.65 -9.45
CA PHE A 81 9.21 16.27 -10.73
C PHE A 81 10.34 17.15 -11.24
N ASN A 82 10.71 17.00 -12.50
CA ASN A 82 11.90 17.63 -13.11
C ASN A 82 11.66 19.03 -13.71
N GLY A 83 10.45 19.56 -13.64
CA GLY A 83 10.09 20.90 -14.15
C GLY A 83 9.97 21.00 -15.68
N SER A 84 10.07 19.88 -16.40
CA SER A 84 10.18 19.88 -17.86
C SER A 84 9.14 18.99 -18.53
N ASN A 85 9.10 17.69 -18.21
CA ASN A 85 8.22 16.73 -18.86
C ASN A 85 7.64 15.68 -17.91
N SER A 86 7.98 15.71 -16.62
CA SER A 86 7.44 14.81 -15.62
C SER A 86 5.98 15.14 -15.27
N SER A 87 5.16 14.10 -15.13
CA SER A 87 3.75 14.21 -14.73
C SER A 87 3.17 12.85 -14.35
N VAL A 88 2.03 12.86 -13.70
CA VAL A 88 1.18 11.68 -13.52
C VAL A 88 -0.17 11.95 -14.15
N ASN A 89 -0.62 11.07 -15.05
CA ASN A 89 -1.95 11.11 -15.65
C ASN A 89 -2.90 10.26 -14.81
N VAL A 90 -3.91 10.87 -14.20
CA VAL A 90 -4.90 10.19 -13.35
C VAL A 90 -6.29 10.06 -14.01
N GLY A 91 -6.38 10.34 -15.31
CA GLY A 91 -7.61 10.21 -16.10
C GLY A 91 -8.55 11.42 -16.05
N ASP A 92 -9.76 11.24 -16.57
CA ASP A 92 -10.77 12.30 -16.66
C ASP A 92 -11.64 12.32 -15.41
N ILE A 93 -11.08 12.75 -14.30
CA ILE A 93 -11.71 12.65 -12.97
C ILE A 93 -12.03 13.99 -12.32
N MET A 94 -11.69 15.09 -12.96
CA MET A 94 -11.98 16.42 -12.39
C MET A 94 -13.49 16.60 -12.24
N PRO A 95 -13.99 16.84 -11.01
CA PRO A 95 -15.42 16.92 -10.78
C PRO A 95 -16.05 18.15 -11.44
N GLN A 96 -17.27 17.97 -11.91
CA GLN A 96 -18.15 19.08 -12.26
C GLN A 96 -18.89 19.53 -11.00
N GLY A 97 -18.82 20.80 -10.67
CA GLY A 97 -19.41 21.36 -9.46
C GLY A 97 -18.40 21.57 -8.34
N SER A 98 -18.78 21.27 -7.10
CA SER A 98 -17.93 21.50 -5.93
C SER A 98 -16.75 20.55 -5.90
N TYR A 99 -15.59 21.02 -5.42
CA TYR A 99 -14.40 20.19 -5.27
C TYR A 99 -13.46 20.68 -4.15
N THR A 100 -12.57 19.81 -3.75
CA THR A 100 -11.37 20.14 -2.98
C THR A 100 -10.18 19.42 -3.59
N LYS A 101 -9.08 20.15 -3.71
CA LYS A 101 -7.74 19.61 -4.06
C LYS A 101 -6.82 19.87 -2.89
N ALA A 102 -6.02 18.89 -2.52
CA ALA A 102 -4.98 19.04 -1.50
C ALA A 102 -3.73 18.26 -1.89
N ALA A 103 -2.58 18.72 -1.42
CA ALA A 103 -1.29 18.07 -1.59
C ALA A 103 -0.28 18.61 -0.58
N TRP A 104 0.76 17.82 -0.31
CA TRP A 104 2.02 18.31 0.22
C TRP A 104 2.98 18.59 -0.93
N VAL A 105 3.67 19.73 -0.88
CA VAL A 105 4.59 20.15 -1.93
C VAL A 105 5.90 20.68 -1.34
N LYS A 106 7.02 20.29 -1.98
CA LYS A 106 8.37 20.81 -1.67
C LYS A 106 8.98 21.30 -2.97
N ARG A 107 8.77 22.60 -3.30
CA ARG A 107 9.23 23.15 -4.55
C ARG A 107 10.72 23.41 -4.58
N LYS A 108 11.33 23.29 -5.77
CA LYS A 108 12.70 23.76 -6.10
C LYS A 108 12.62 25.03 -6.94
N TYR A 109 13.66 25.85 -6.85
CA TYR A 109 13.75 27.03 -7.71
C TYR A 109 13.94 26.65 -9.18
N GLY A 110 13.14 27.23 -10.06
CA GLY A 110 13.29 27.08 -11.51
C GLY A 110 12.70 28.30 -12.19
N TYR A 111 13.52 29.07 -12.88
CA TYR A 111 13.16 30.39 -13.48
C TYR A 111 11.88 30.34 -14.34
N GLN A 112 11.64 29.24 -15.05
CA GLN A 112 10.45 29.02 -15.90
C GLN A 112 9.41 28.13 -15.24
N ALA A 113 9.66 27.63 -14.04
CA ALA A 113 8.75 26.66 -13.41
C ALA A 113 7.38 27.26 -13.14
N LYS A 114 6.34 26.49 -13.43
CA LYS A 114 4.93 26.84 -13.20
C LYS A 114 4.36 26.11 -11.99
N HIS A 115 5.02 25.06 -11.56
CA HIS A 115 4.67 24.26 -10.39
C HIS A 115 3.17 23.94 -10.32
N ASN A 116 2.61 23.37 -11.39
CA ASN A 116 1.23 22.84 -11.33
C ASN A 116 1.20 21.59 -10.45
N ILE A 117 0.24 21.54 -9.55
CA ILE A 117 0.14 20.53 -8.50
C ILE A 117 -0.86 19.45 -8.93
N LEU A 118 -2.15 19.78 -8.97
CA LEU A 118 -3.23 18.92 -9.43
C LEU A 118 -4.14 19.76 -10.33
N SER A 119 -4.05 19.57 -11.63
CA SER A 119 -4.67 20.45 -12.62
C SER A 119 -5.30 19.66 -13.75
N GLY A 120 -6.31 20.22 -14.38
CA GLY A 120 -6.84 19.71 -15.64
C GLY A 120 -5.92 20.06 -16.81
N ASN A 121 -6.16 19.44 -17.98
CA ASN A 121 -5.34 19.68 -19.16
C ASN A 121 -5.51 21.09 -19.76
N ALA A 122 -6.66 21.73 -19.56
CA ALA A 122 -6.97 23.06 -20.07
C ALA A 122 -7.66 23.98 -19.05
N ASN A 123 -8.18 23.42 -17.98
CA ASN A 123 -8.90 24.11 -16.92
C ASN A 123 -8.45 23.64 -15.55
N HIS A 124 -8.96 24.22 -14.47
CA HIS A 124 -8.69 23.81 -13.10
C HIS A 124 -7.23 23.91 -12.69
N THR A 125 -6.64 25.07 -12.82
CA THR A 125 -5.27 25.28 -12.30
C THR A 125 -5.23 25.20 -10.77
N PHE A 126 -4.17 24.59 -10.27
CA PHE A 126 -3.72 24.66 -8.89
C PHE A 126 -2.20 24.62 -8.93
N TRP A 127 -1.55 25.76 -8.70
CA TRP A 127 -0.20 26.00 -9.13
C TRP A 127 0.55 27.06 -8.32
N ILE A 128 1.89 27.13 -8.50
CA ILE A 128 2.77 28.09 -7.83
C ILE A 128 3.67 28.73 -8.90
N PRO A 129 3.20 29.73 -9.66
CA PRO A 129 3.97 30.29 -10.76
C PRO A 129 5.19 31.12 -10.29
N GLN A 130 6.38 30.64 -10.63
CA GLN A 130 7.64 31.35 -10.30
C GLN A 130 7.66 32.78 -10.83
N SER A 131 7.12 32.98 -12.04
CA SER A 131 7.05 34.32 -12.68
C SER A 131 6.14 35.32 -11.96
N GLN A 132 5.30 34.85 -11.03
CA GLN A 132 4.42 35.67 -10.21
C GLN A 132 4.85 35.69 -8.72
N GLY A 133 6.15 35.48 -8.47
CA GLY A 133 6.71 35.47 -7.11
C GLY A 133 6.48 34.19 -6.34
N ALA A 134 6.27 33.05 -7.03
CA ALA A 134 6.01 31.74 -6.45
C ALA A 134 4.87 31.73 -5.43
N LYS A 135 3.79 32.40 -5.75
CA LYS A 135 2.57 32.49 -4.94
C LYS A 135 1.61 31.36 -5.26
N LEU A 136 1.09 30.70 -4.23
CA LEU A 136 0.05 29.70 -4.42
C LEU A 136 -1.18 30.33 -5.09
N SER A 137 -1.70 29.67 -6.11
CA SER A 137 -2.83 30.19 -6.89
C SER A 137 -3.73 29.05 -7.36
N ALA A 138 -5.00 29.35 -7.54
CA ALA A 138 -5.95 28.41 -8.13
C ALA A 138 -7.03 29.15 -8.96
N GLY A 139 -7.57 28.43 -9.95
CA GLY A 139 -8.65 28.93 -10.77
C GLY A 139 -9.20 27.88 -11.73
N HIS A 140 -10.28 28.25 -12.44
CA HIS A 140 -10.93 27.44 -13.46
C HIS A 140 -11.62 28.30 -14.51
N GLN A 141 -12.27 27.70 -15.50
CA GLN A 141 -13.02 28.40 -16.57
C GLN A 141 -12.18 29.44 -17.32
N GLY A 142 -10.90 29.12 -17.57
CA GLY A 142 -9.98 30.01 -18.31
C GLY A 142 -9.35 31.11 -17.46
N GLU A 143 -9.73 31.26 -16.20
CA GLU A 143 -9.05 32.12 -15.23
C GLU A 143 -8.15 31.29 -14.31
N TYR A 144 -6.84 31.51 -14.41
CA TYR A 144 -5.83 30.63 -13.78
C TYR A 144 -5.46 31.01 -12.34
N SER A 145 -5.84 32.21 -11.89
CA SER A 145 -5.56 32.74 -10.57
C SER A 145 -6.75 33.54 -10.06
N ILE A 146 -7.89 32.88 -9.84
CA ILE A 146 -9.07 33.48 -9.21
C ILE A 146 -8.77 33.79 -7.75
N VAL A 147 -8.06 32.88 -7.06
CA VAL A 147 -7.52 33.07 -5.73
C VAL A 147 -5.99 32.95 -5.77
N GLN A 148 -5.29 33.81 -5.01
CA GLN A 148 -3.83 33.84 -4.95
C GLN A 148 -3.34 34.30 -3.57
N ASP A 149 -2.40 33.55 -2.99
CA ASP A 149 -1.71 33.94 -1.77
C ASP A 149 -0.94 35.26 -1.96
N THR A 150 -0.84 36.07 -0.93
CA THR A 150 0.01 37.29 -0.91
C THR A 150 1.48 36.95 -0.80
N ASP A 151 1.81 35.83 -0.15
CA ASP A 151 3.15 35.40 0.17
C ASP A 151 3.62 34.26 -0.73
N SER A 152 4.94 34.15 -0.92
CA SER A 152 5.53 33.05 -1.66
C SER A 152 5.50 31.74 -0.87
N ILE A 153 5.38 30.62 -1.57
CA ILE A 153 5.70 29.29 -1.00
C ILE A 153 7.24 29.19 -0.89
N PRO A 154 7.78 28.80 0.28
CA PRO A 154 9.22 28.66 0.47
C PRO A 154 9.81 27.56 -0.42
N GLU A 155 11.10 27.67 -0.71
CA GLU A 155 11.86 26.63 -1.42
C GLU A 155 12.37 25.57 -0.45
N HIS A 156 12.41 24.31 -0.90
CA HIS A 156 12.95 23.17 -0.13
C HIS A 156 12.26 22.89 1.21
N ILE A 157 11.09 23.46 1.44
CA ILE A 157 10.28 23.24 2.65
C ILE A 157 8.96 22.60 2.25
N TRP A 158 8.61 21.49 2.90
CA TRP A 158 7.31 20.87 2.75
C TRP A 158 6.20 21.82 3.21
N THR A 159 5.23 22.03 2.36
CA THR A 159 4.11 22.96 2.59
C THR A 159 2.82 22.25 2.21
N PHE A 160 1.88 22.16 3.14
CA PHE A 160 0.53 21.72 2.82
C PHE A 160 -0.22 22.81 2.07
N VAL A 161 -0.84 22.45 0.96
CA VAL A 161 -1.61 23.38 0.12
C VAL A 161 -2.96 22.77 -0.25
N SER A 162 -3.99 23.59 -0.25
CA SER A 162 -5.33 23.12 -0.61
C SER A 162 -6.16 24.27 -1.23
N VAL A 163 -7.10 23.89 -2.10
CA VAL A 163 -8.13 24.78 -2.64
C VAL A 163 -9.47 24.10 -2.59
N THR A 164 -10.48 24.80 -2.07
CA THR A 164 -11.88 24.36 -2.09
C THR A 164 -12.69 25.25 -3.01
N TYR A 165 -13.66 24.67 -3.73
CA TYR A 165 -14.68 25.38 -4.48
C TYR A 165 -16.05 24.84 -4.13
N ASP A 166 -16.93 25.71 -3.66
CA ASP A 166 -18.35 25.39 -3.41
C ASP A 166 -19.21 25.97 -4.54
N ALA A 167 -19.72 25.08 -5.37
CA ALA A 167 -20.57 25.45 -6.49
C ALA A 167 -21.93 26.04 -6.06
N GLY A 168 -22.40 25.71 -4.85
CA GLY A 168 -23.67 26.19 -4.33
C GLY A 168 -23.62 27.67 -3.97
N SER A 169 -22.50 28.14 -3.44
CA SER A 169 -22.27 29.55 -3.07
C SER A 169 -21.42 30.32 -4.08
N GLY A 170 -20.79 29.64 -5.05
CA GLY A 170 -19.81 30.24 -5.96
C GLY A 170 -18.56 30.71 -5.21
N THR A 171 -18.16 30.04 -4.13
CA THR A 171 -17.02 30.45 -3.29
C THR A 171 -15.83 29.54 -3.54
N MET A 172 -14.67 30.16 -3.85
CA MET A 172 -13.37 29.48 -3.93
C MET A 172 -12.48 29.96 -2.80
N THR A 173 -11.88 29.04 -2.04
CA THR A 173 -11.02 29.37 -0.90
C THR A 173 -9.69 28.64 -1.01
N LEU A 174 -8.61 29.38 -0.78
CA LEU A 174 -7.23 28.89 -0.86
C LEU A 174 -6.64 28.77 0.56
N TYR A 175 -5.92 27.66 0.79
CA TYR A 175 -5.30 27.38 2.08
C TYR A 175 -3.81 27.04 1.91
N LYS A 176 -3.00 27.50 2.88
CA LYS A 176 -1.60 27.16 3.06
C LYS A 176 -1.34 26.79 4.51
N ASN A 177 -0.79 25.59 4.77
CA ASN A 177 -0.59 25.04 6.11
C ASN A 177 -1.87 25.13 6.97
N SER A 178 -3.02 24.76 6.40
CA SER A 178 -4.37 24.82 6.98
C SER A 178 -4.96 26.23 7.20
N GLU A 179 -4.18 27.30 7.04
CA GLU A 179 -4.68 28.65 7.17
C GLU A 179 -5.27 29.13 5.83
N GLN A 180 -6.44 29.78 5.90
CA GLN A 180 -7.03 30.42 4.74
C GLN A 180 -6.16 31.63 4.35
N VAL A 181 -5.67 31.66 3.10
CA VAL A 181 -4.80 32.74 2.61
C VAL A 181 -5.49 33.64 1.58
N ASP A 182 -6.54 33.14 0.90
CA ASP A 182 -7.36 33.95 0.01
C ASP A 182 -8.75 33.32 -0.21
N GLN A 183 -9.71 34.15 -0.62
CA GLN A 183 -11.06 33.72 -0.95
C GLN A 183 -11.69 34.62 -2.03
N ALA A 184 -12.38 34.02 -2.97
CA ALA A 184 -13.21 34.72 -3.95
C ALA A 184 -14.66 34.22 -3.92
N THR A 185 -15.60 35.12 -4.16
CA THR A 185 -17.03 34.82 -4.32
C THR A 185 -17.48 35.09 -5.76
N ASP A 186 -18.68 34.67 -6.10
CA ASP A 186 -19.23 34.78 -7.47
C ASP A 186 -18.37 34.10 -8.54
N VAL A 187 -17.62 33.07 -8.12
CA VAL A 187 -16.79 32.26 -9.02
C VAL A 187 -17.73 31.42 -9.90
N PRO A 188 -17.56 31.44 -11.24
CA PRO A 188 -18.41 30.69 -12.15
C PRO A 188 -18.45 29.20 -11.86
N LEU A 189 -19.55 28.54 -12.18
CA LEU A 189 -19.67 27.08 -12.07
C LEU A 189 -18.65 26.39 -12.98
N GLN A 190 -17.93 25.43 -12.44
CA GLN A 190 -17.10 24.54 -13.22
C GLN A 190 -17.94 23.39 -13.77
N ASP A 191 -18.02 23.27 -15.08
CA ASP A 191 -18.87 22.32 -15.80
C ASP A 191 -18.12 21.49 -16.87
N GLU A 192 -16.81 21.71 -17.02
CA GLU A 192 -16.01 20.97 -17.99
C GLU A 192 -15.27 19.79 -17.35
N SER A 193 -15.40 18.62 -17.97
CA SER A 193 -14.53 17.47 -17.70
C SER A 193 -13.23 17.62 -18.48
N THR A 194 -12.12 17.23 -17.87
CA THR A 194 -10.80 17.32 -18.49
C THR A 194 -9.85 16.28 -17.89
N THR A 195 -8.94 15.77 -18.71
CA THR A 195 -7.87 14.89 -18.22
C THR A 195 -7.09 15.58 -17.11
N THR A 196 -6.94 14.91 -16.02
CA THR A 196 -6.35 15.43 -14.79
C THR A 196 -4.92 14.94 -14.65
N PHE A 197 -4.03 15.86 -14.28
CA PHE A 197 -2.61 15.56 -14.08
C PHE A 197 -2.14 16.03 -12.72
N ILE A 198 -1.28 15.22 -12.10
CA ILE A 198 -0.42 15.67 -11.01
C ILE A 198 0.89 16.13 -11.63
N GLY A 199 1.38 17.28 -11.18
CA GLY A 199 2.65 17.85 -11.62
C GLY A 199 2.64 18.57 -12.97
N ARG A 200 1.48 18.72 -13.62
CA ARG A 200 1.39 19.30 -14.96
C ARG A 200 0.06 20.03 -15.25
N PHE A 201 0.11 21.04 -16.11
CA PHE A 201 -1.04 21.67 -16.76
C PHE A 201 -0.76 21.85 -18.25
N GLY A 202 -1.67 21.39 -19.10
CA GLY A 202 -1.49 21.46 -20.55
C GLY A 202 -0.18 20.77 -21.01
N ASN A 203 0.44 21.33 -22.02
CA ASN A 203 1.69 20.82 -22.58
C ASN A 203 2.87 21.69 -22.13
N GLY A 204 3.49 21.36 -20.98
CA GLY A 204 4.76 21.97 -20.57
C GLY A 204 4.70 23.00 -19.45
N ASN A 205 3.65 23.00 -18.63
CA ASN A 205 3.59 23.77 -17.39
C ASN A 205 3.78 22.84 -16.19
N ASN A 206 5.01 22.31 -16.03
CA ASN A 206 5.33 21.25 -15.12
C ASN A 206 5.74 21.74 -13.73
N PHE A 207 5.59 20.86 -12.74
CA PHE A 207 6.11 21.04 -11.39
C PHE A 207 7.63 20.83 -11.39
N TYR A 208 8.34 21.54 -10.52
CA TYR A 208 9.76 21.33 -10.25
C TYR A 208 10.00 21.20 -8.76
N GLY A 209 10.32 20.01 -8.29
CA GLY A 209 10.45 19.67 -6.87
C GLY A 209 9.78 18.33 -6.56
N HIS A 210 9.19 18.22 -5.40
CA HIS A 210 8.54 17.00 -4.93
C HIS A 210 7.08 17.26 -4.57
N ILE A 211 6.24 16.28 -4.82
CA ILE A 211 4.82 16.27 -4.44
C ILE A 211 4.55 14.97 -3.70
N ASP A 212 3.69 15.04 -2.71
CA ASP A 212 3.29 13.95 -1.86
C ASP A 212 1.82 14.08 -1.44
N GLU A 213 1.19 12.98 -1.04
CA GLU A 213 -0.14 12.98 -0.43
C GLU A 213 -1.19 13.79 -1.21
N VAL A 214 -1.38 13.48 -2.49
CA VAL A 214 -2.33 14.21 -3.34
C VAL A 214 -3.73 13.64 -3.20
N ALA A 215 -4.72 14.50 -2.95
CA ALA A 215 -6.11 14.05 -2.86
C ALA A 215 -7.08 15.01 -3.55
N LEU A 216 -8.18 14.43 -4.06
CA LEU A 216 -9.27 15.10 -4.77
C LEU A 216 -10.60 14.65 -4.18
N TRP A 217 -11.46 15.60 -3.81
CA TRP A 217 -12.82 15.36 -3.35
C TRP A 217 -13.85 15.99 -4.29
N GLY A 218 -15.04 15.38 -4.39
CA GLY A 218 -16.22 15.91 -5.04
C GLY A 218 -17.05 16.87 -4.14
N LYS A 219 -16.41 17.49 -3.16
CA LYS A 219 -17.01 18.38 -2.16
C LYS A 219 -16.06 19.50 -1.81
N ALA A 220 -16.56 20.69 -1.52
CA ALA A 220 -15.82 21.72 -0.81
C ALA A 220 -15.70 21.33 0.66
N LEU A 221 -14.50 20.97 1.11
CA LEU A 221 -14.21 20.70 2.52
C LEU A 221 -14.31 21.99 3.33
N THR A 222 -14.76 21.89 4.56
CA THR A 222 -14.75 23.01 5.52
C THR A 222 -13.34 23.29 6.00
N SER A 223 -13.09 24.48 6.54
CA SER A 223 -11.79 24.83 7.15
C SER A 223 -11.36 23.87 8.25
N ASN A 224 -12.32 23.37 9.05
CA ASN A 224 -12.02 22.39 10.09
C ASN A 224 -11.60 21.03 9.50
N GLU A 225 -12.22 20.61 8.40
CA GLU A 225 -11.79 19.39 7.67
C GLU A 225 -10.39 19.57 7.09
N ILE A 226 -10.06 20.74 6.54
CA ILE A 226 -8.72 21.07 6.03
C ILE A 226 -7.68 20.98 7.14
N VAL A 227 -7.97 21.50 8.34
CA VAL A 227 -7.07 21.38 9.50
C VAL A 227 -6.80 19.91 9.83
N GLU A 228 -7.84 19.06 9.85
CA GLU A 228 -7.70 17.64 10.23
C GLU A 228 -6.83 16.85 9.23
N ILE A 229 -6.93 17.11 7.93
CA ILE A 229 -6.18 16.38 6.91
C ILE A 229 -4.74 16.90 6.72
N SER A 230 -4.38 18.05 7.28
CA SER A 230 -3.08 18.69 7.11
C SER A 230 -2.08 18.40 8.23
N GLN A 231 -2.44 17.57 9.21
CA GLN A 231 -1.67 17.41 10.45
C GLN A 231 -0.32 16.72 10.27
N THR A 232 -0.22 15.84 9.28
CA THR A 232 1.02 15.08 9.01
C THR A 232 1.30 15.04 7.52
N GLN A 233 2.55 15.22 7.15
CA GLN A 233 2.98 15.14 5.75
C GLN A 233 2.93 13.70 5.23
N THR A 234 3.30 12.73 6.05
CA THR A 234 3.49 11.33 5.65
C THR A 234 2.19 10.56 5.48
N ASP A 235 1.07 11.06 6.02
CA ASP A 235 -0.25 10.46 5.84
C ASP A 235 -1.34 11.51 6.11
N MET A 236 -1.97 11.98 5.05
CA MET A 236 -3.14 12.88 5.13
C MET A 236 -4.34 12.21 5.81
N ASN A 237 -4.33 10.89 5.91
CA ASN A 237 -5.36 10.07 6.56
C ASN A 237 -6.78 10.34 6.03
N ALA A 238 -6.87 10.61 4.72
CA ALA A 238 -8.11 11.04 4.07
C ALA A 238 -9.15 9.92 3.89
N LEU A 239 -8.78 8.65 4.17
CA LEU A 239 -9.63 7.48 3.95
C LEU A 239 -10.67 7.26 5.05
N VAL A 240 -10.46 7.83 6.23
CA VAL A 240 -11.30 7.56 7.42
C VAL A 240 -11.77 8.85 8.05
N ASN A 241 -13.09 8.94 8.29
CA ASN A 241 -13.66 10.05 9.06
C ASN A 241 -13.08 10.08 10.47
N ARG A 242 -12.57 11.24 10.90
CA ARG A 242 -11.99 11.45 12.22
C ARG A 242 -12.06 12.91 12.65
N GLY A 243 -12.18 13.16 13.94
CA GLY A 243 -12.27 14.51 14.46
C GLY A 243 -13.36 15.33 13.76
N ASN A 244 -12.96 16.44 13.15
CA ASN A 244 -13.85 17.27 12.34
C ASN A 244 -13.92 16.86 10.86
N TYR A 245 -13.15 15.86 10.43
CA TYR A 245 -13.17 15.36 9.04
C TYR A 245 -14.24 14.27 8.88
N GLU A 246 -15.27 14.57 8.08
CA GLU A 246 -16.41 13.69 7.84
C GLU A 246 -16.63 13.37 6.35
N SER A 247 -15.68 13.68 5.49
CA SER A 247 -15.82 13.65 4.03
C SER A 247 -14.99 12.56 3.32
N ALA A 248 -14.58 11.51 4.03
CA ALA A 248 -13.86 10.39 3.42
C ALA A 248 -14.64 9.75 2.26
N ASN A 249 -15.96 9.64 2.36
CA ASN A 249 -16.84 9.10 1.33
C ASN A 249 -17.04 10.03 0.10
N GLN A 250 -16.45 11.22 0.11
CA GLN A 250 -16.48 12.18 -1.00
C GLN A 250 -15.15 12.20 -1.78
N LEU A 251 -14.18 11.35 -1.39
CA LEU A 251 -12.95 11.18 -2.14
C LEU A 251 -13.24 10.66 -3.55
N ILE A 252 -12.61 11.29 -4.53
CA ILE A 252 -12.56 10.85 -5.93
C ILE A 252 -11.26 10.10 -6.19
N GLY A 253 -10.15 10.60 -5.67
CA GLY A 253 -8.84 9.96 -5.74
C GLY A 253 -7.95 10.41 -4.59
N TYR A 254 -7.07 9.49 -4.16
CA TYR A 254 -6.07 9.76 -3.15
C TYR A 254 -4.79 8.98 -3.46
N TRP A 255 -3.71 9.68 -3.76
CA TRP A 255 -2.42 9.13 -4.16
C TRP A 255 -1.40 9.46 -3.08
N LYS A 256 -1.01 8.42 -2.33
CA LYS A 256 -0.09 8.52 -1.19
C LYS A 256 1.37 8.67 -1.59
N MET A 257 1.71 8.26 -2.82
CA MET A 257 3.07 8.26 -3.39
C MET A 257 4.08 7.43 -2.60
N ASN A 258 3.65 6.30 -2.03
CA ASN A 258 4.45 5.42 -1.18
C ASN A 258 4.91 4.13 -1.88
N GLU A 259 4.77 4.00 -3.20
CA GLU A 259 5.14 2.77 -3.94
C GLU A 259 6.65 2.60 -4.06
N GLY A 260 7.41 3.68 -4.10
CA GLY A 260 8.88 3.66 -4.14
C GLY A 260 9.51 3.13 -5.43
N GLU A 261 8.72 2.50 -6.32
CA GLU A 261 9.17 1.94 -7.60
C GLU A 261 8.02 1.85 -8.61
N GLY A 262 8.38 1.66 -9.89
CA GLY A 262 7.42 1.47 -10.98
C GLY A 262 6.85 2.77 -11.56
N ASP A 263 6.01 2.60 -12.59
CA ASP A 263 5.42 3.69 -13.39
C ASP A 263 3.92 3.90 -13.12
N LEU A 264 3.38 3.24 -12.10
CA LEU A 264 1.97 3.35 -11.70
C LEU A 264 1.87 3.90 -10.27
N LEU A 265 0.93 4.80 -10.09
CA LEU A 265 0.59 5.41 -8.82
C LEU A 265 -0.79 4.92 -8.38
N SER A 266 -0.86 4.24 -7.25
CA SER A 266 -2.09 3.64 -6.74
C SER A 266 -3.06 4.69 -6.23
N ASP A 267 -4.37 4.46 -6.45
CA ASP A 267 -5.45 5.27 -5.88
C ASP A 267 -5.95 4.61 -4.59
N ALA A 268 -5.51 5.14 -3.45
CA ALA A 268 -5.90 4.66 -2.13
C ALA A 268 -7.39 4.90 -1.80
N SER A 269 -8.10 5.76 -2.55
CA SER A 269 -9.53 5.99 -2.33
C SER A 269 -10.42 4.79 -2.66
N GLY A 270 -9.89 3.81 -3.41
CA GLY A 270 -10.62 2.63 -3.87
C GLY A 270 -11.50 2.86 -5.10
N ASN A 271 -11.46 4.06 -5.72
CA ASN A 271 -12.23 4.37 -6.91
C ASN A 271 -11.54 3.93 -8.21
N GLY A 272 -10.28 3.45 -8.13
CA GLY A 272 -9.54 2.86 -9.24
C GLY A 272 -8.93 3.89 -10.21
N ASN A 273 -8.73 5.13 -9.76
CA ASN A 273 -8.12 6.21 -10.55
C ASN A 273 -6.58 6.10 -10.49
N ILE A 274 -6.05 5.00 -11.00
CA ILE A 274 -4.61 4.71 -11.03
C ILE A 274 -3.91 5.77 -11.89
N GLY A 275 -2.81 6.33 -11.35
CA GLY A 275 -1.98 7.29 -12.05
C GLY A 275 -0.91 6.63 -12.93
N GLU A 276 -0.74 7.11 -14.16
CA GLU A 276 0.37 6.72 -15.03
C GLU A 276 1.51 7.75 -14.90
N ILE A 277 2.64 7.30 -14.34
CA ILE A 277 3.81 8.13 -14.08
C ILE A 277 4.61 8.30 -15.38
N THR A 278 5.02 9.51 -15.67
CA THR A 278 5.85 9.84 -16.83
C THR A 278 7.04 10.70 -16.39
N PHE A 279 8.26 10.20 -16.55
CA PHE A 279 9.53 10.91 -16.28
C PHE A 279 9.64 11.53 -14.87
N SER A 280 8.90 11.02 -13.91
CA SER A 280 9.06 11.34 -12.50
C SER A 280 9.91 10.28 -11.82
N GLU A 281 10.58 10.62 -10.73
CA GLU A 281 11.50 9.75 -10.02
C GLU A 281 11.03 9.59 -8.57
N TRP A 282 11.06 8.36 -8.07
CA TRP A 282 10.82 8.11 -6.67
C TRP A 282 11.98 8.62 -5.82
N SER A 283 11.66 9.25 -4.73
CA SER A 283 12.63 9.75 -3.76
C SER A 283 12.18 9.39 -2.36
N THR A 284 13.12 9.04 -1.51
CA THR A 284 12.88 8.81 -0.10
C THR A 284 12.94 10.13 0.67
N CYS A 285 12.27 10.17 1.79
CA CYS A 285 12.42 11.28 2.72
C CYS A 285 13.79 11.19 3.41
N ASP A 286 14.71 12.08 3.05
CA ASP A 286 16.06 12.12 3.64
C ASP A 286 16.09 12.47 5.15
N GLU A 287 14.96 12.90 5.69
CA GLU A 287 14.81 13.33 7.08
C GLU A 287 13.78 12.47 7.84
N CYS A 288 13.26 11.42 7.20
CA CYS A 288 12.29 10.50 7.79
C CYS A 288 12.99 9.26 8.37
N GLY A 289 12.60 8.90 9.56
CA GLY A 289 13.10 7.73 10.25
C GLY A 289 12.25 7.43 11.48
N CYS A 290 12.52 6.32 12.14
CA CYS A 290 11.92 6.06 13.43
C CYS A 290 12.43 7.05 14.46
N MET A 291 11.54 7.82 15.09
CA MET A 291 11.86 8.81 16.10
C MET A 291 11.72 8.28 17.54
N ASP A 292 11.36 7.01 17.72
CA ASP A 292 11.25 6.39 19.03
C ASP A 292 12.60 5.81 19.46
N GLU A 293 13.22 6.42 20.50
CA GLU A 293 14.51 5.99 21.06
C GLU A 293 14.52 4.55 21.58
N SER A 294 13.35 3.94 21.78
CA SER A 294 13.21 2.55 22.24
C SER A 294 13.16 1.53 21.10
N ALA A 295 13.07 1.99 19.85
CA ALA A 295 13.03 1.14 18.68
C ALA A 295 14.44 0.76 18.21
N CYS A 296 14.57 -0.44 17.62
CA CYS A 296 15.86 -0.94 17.12
C CYS A 296 16.42 -0.10 15.96
N ASN A 297 15.53 0.42 15.12
CA ASN A 297 15.87 1.25 13.96
C ASN A 297 15.69 2.75 14.23
N TYR A 298 15.86 3.18 15.50
CA TYR A 298 15.85 4.60 15.86
C TYR A 298 16.85 5.40 15.04
N ASP A 299 16.39 6.47 14.39
CA ASP A 299 17.22 7.39 13.65
C ASP A 299 17.33 8.75 14.38
N PRO A 300 18.47 9.06 15.02
CA PRO A 300 18.66 10.33 15.73
C PRO A 300 18.72 11.56 14.81
N LEU A 301 18.79 11.36 13.49
CA LEU A 301 18.80 12.44 12.50
C LEU A 301 17.42 12.69 11.91
N ALA A 302 16.47 11.79 12.14
CA ALA A 302 15.10 11.94 11.67
C ALA A 302 14.46 13.18 12.32
N THR A 303 13.83 13.99 11.49
CA THR A 303 12.99 15.12 11.92
C THR A 303 11.51 14.86 11.66
N VAL A 304 11.20 13.79 10.94
CA VAL A 304 9.85 13.31 10.62
C VAL A 304 9.77 11.83 10.99
N ASP A 305 8.80 11.46 11.83
CA ASP A 305 8.53 10.07 12.18
C ASP A 305 7.84 9.37 11.00
N ASN A 306 8.51 8.38 10.42
CA ASN A 306 7.98 7.57 9.31
C ASN A 306 7.14 6.38 9.79
N ARG A 307 6.96 6.21 11.09
CA ARG A 307 6.19 5.13 11.72
C ARG A 307 6.69 3.72 11.37
N THR A 308 7.93 3.59 10.95
CA THR A 308 8.59 2.31 10.68
C THR A 308 9.37 1.78 11.89
N CYS A 309 9.05 2.26 13.08
CA CYS A 309 9.73 1.82 14.29
C CYS A 309 9.58 0.32 14.52
N GLU A 310 10.71 -0.36 14.66
CA GLU A 310 10.80 -1.79 14.89
C GLU A 310 11.17 -2.06 16.34
N TYR A 311 10.44 -2.99 16.97
CA TYR A 311 10.63 -3.33 18.39
C TYR A 311 10.90 -4.82 18.55
N VAL A 312 11.74 -5.14 19.53
CA VAL A 312 11.95 -6.53 19.95
C VAL A 312 10.67 -7.08 20.59
N ASP A 313 10.09 -8.10 19.98
CA ASP A 313 8.86 -8.78 20.42
C ASP A 313 9.06 -10.22 20.88
N ASN A 314 10.30 -10.71 20.82
CA ASN A 314 10.73 -12.06 21.15
C ASN A 314 12.03 -11.99 21.96
N PRO A 315 12.22 -12.81 23.01
CA PRO A 315 13.46 -12.82 23.80
C PRO A 315 14.72 -13.18 23.00
N CYS A 316 14.59 -13.93 21.89
CA CYS A 316 15.71 -14.27 21.00
C CYS A 316 16.02 -13.19 19.96
N LYS A 317 15.32 -12.06 19.99
CA LYS A 317 15.60 -10.92 19.12
C LYS A 317 16.40 -9.86 19.85
N THR A 318 17.42 -9.33 19.22
CA THR A 318 18.23 -8.22 19.71
C THR A 318 18.29 -7.09 18.70
N CYS A 319 18.51 -5.86 19.19
CA CYS A 319 18.77 -4.71 18.33
C CYS A 319 20.28 -4.62 18.04
N GLU A 320 20.68 -4.76 16.78
CA GLU A 320 22.04 -4.50 16.33
C GLU A 320 22.05 -3.68 15.03
N ASP A 321 22.95 -2.71 14.94
CA ASP A 321 23.21 -1.87 13.75
C ASP A 321 21.95 -1.26 13.08
N GLY A 322 20.92 -0.90 13.87
CA GLY A 322 19.69 -0.28 13.38
C GLY A 322 18.66 -1.26 12.84
N GLY A 323 18.76 -2.55 13.17
CA GLY A 323 17.80 -3.60 12.81
C GLY A 323 17.58 -4.61 13.92
N ILE A 324 16.69 -5.56 13.68
CA ILE A 324 16.42 -6.69 14.56
C ILE A 324 17.17 -7.91 14.03
N ILE A 325 17.98 -8.55 14.89
CA ILE A 325 18.58 -9.84 14.62
C ILE A 325 17.81 -10.89 15.41
N LEU A 326 17.49 -12.02 14.79
CA LEU A 326 16.96 -13.20 15.42
C LEU A 326 18.13 -14.14 15.73
N ASP A 327 18.29 -14.47 16.99
CA ASP A 327 19.29 -15.37 17.52
C ASP A 327 18.65 -16.69 17.97
N ASP A 328 18.11 -17.42 17.00
CA ASP A 328 17.38 -18.70 17.11
C ASP A 328 17.48 -19.33 15.71
N PHE A 329 18.57 -20.09 15.52
CA PHE A 329 18.99 -20.55 14.20
C PHE A 329 18.06 -21.64 13.64
N ASP A 330 17.71 -22.62 14.47
CA ASP A 330 16.84 -23.74 14.09
C ASP A 330 15.33 -23.42 14.20
N ASN A 331 14.99 -22.25 14.79
CA ASN A 331 13.63 -21.76 15.02
C ASN A 331 12.79 -22.65 15.94
N ASP A 332 13.39 -23.29 16.94
CA ASP A 332 12.69 -24.11 17.92
C ASP A 332 12.09 -23.28 19.07
N GLY A 333 12.48 -22.02 19.20
CA GLY A 333 12.02 -21.04 20.20
C GLY A 333 12.91 -20.94 21.43
N ILE A 334 14.06 -21.62 21.45
CA ILE A 334 15.16 -21.43 22.39
C ILE A 334 16.19 -20.57 21.67
N CYS A 335 16.74 -19.58 22.37
CA CYS A 335 17.75 -18.70 21.75
C CYS A 335 19.09 -19.39 21.75
N ASN A 336 19.95 -19.18 20.76
CA ASN A 336 21.27 -19.80 20.67
C ASN A 336 22.13 -19.66 21.95
N ASP A 337 22.06 -18.51 22.63
CA ASP A 337 22.75 -18.32 23.93
C ASP A 337 22.30 -19.30 25.04
N SER A 338 21.16 -19.93 24.89
CA SER A 338 20.50 -20.79 25.90
C SER A 338 20.19 -22.18 25.38
N ASP A 339 20.40 -22.41 24.09
CA ASP A 339 20.30 -23.72 23.46
C ASP A 339 21.56 -24.54 23.76
N GLU A 340 21.46 -25.83 23.73
CA GLU A 340 22.57 -26.76 23.85
C GLU A 340 22.96 -27.37 22.49
N ASP A 341 22.14 -27.13 21.42
CA ASP A 341 22.25 -27.69 20.06
C ASP A 341 21.59 -26.71 19.09
N ASP A 342 22.28 -25.62 18.71
CA ASP A 342 21.79 -24.44 18.04
C ASP A 342 21.19 -24.70 16.64
N ASP A 343 21.58 -25.81 15.99
CA ASP A 343 21.10 -26.16 14.65
C ASP A 343 20.27 -27.46 14.59
N ASN A 344 20.06 -28.09 15.78
CA ASN A 344 19.25 -29.30 15.97
C ASN A 344 19.72 -30.51 15.12
N ASP A 345 21.02 -30.66 14.92
CA ASP A 345 21.62 -31.81 14.25
C ASP A 345 21.85 -33.03 15.18
N ASN A 346 21.56 -32.89 16.48
CA ASN A 346 21.77 -33.80 17.59
C ASN A 346 23.25 -33.92 18.06
N VAL A 347 24.10 -32.99 17.71
CA VAL A 347 25.42 -32.82 18.31
C VAL A 347 25.39 -31.52 19.12
N PRO A 348 25.59 -31.56 20.44
CA PRO A 348 25.63 -30.33 21.22
C PRO A 348 26.76 -29.40 20.78
N ASP A 349 26.53 -28.08 20.81
CA ASP A 349 27.48 -27.02 20.38
C ASP A 349 28.88 -27.20 20.94
N ILE A 350 29.02 -27.73 22.19
CA ILE A 350 30.29 -27.93 22.82
C ILE A 350 31.12 -29.02 22.14
N ASP A 351 30.46 -29.95 21.46
CA ASP A 351 31.07 -31.09 20.77
C ASP A 351 31.00 -30.91 19.25
N ASP A 352 30.31 -29.84 18.77
CA ASP A 352 30.16 -29.50 17.37
C ASP A 352 31.20 -28.48 16.90
N THR A 353 31.79 -28.72 15.71
CA THR A 353 32.73 -27.80 15.07
C THR A 353 32.06 -26.64 14.37
N TYR A 354 30.78 -26.82 13.99
CA TYR A 354 29.98 -25.85 13.24
C TYR A 354 28.54 -25.69 13.80
N PRO A 355 28.39 -25.18 15.04
CA PRO A 355 27.15 -25.18 15.79
C PRO A 355 25.94 -24.45 15.15
N LEU A 356 26.07 -23.89 13.95
CA LEU A 356 25.07 -23.20 13.18
C LEU A 356 24.96 -23.78 11.76
N ASP A 357 25.37 -25.00 11.51
CA ASP A 357 25.27 -25.67 10.21
C ASP A 357 24.92 -27.14 10.39
N ASN A 358 23.67 -27.49 10.47
CA ASN A 358 23.16 -28.82 10.70
C ASN A 358 23.58 -29.89 9.69
N THR A 359 24.43 -29.55 8.75
CA THR A 359 25.04 -30.47 7.79
C THR A 359 26.54 -30.69 8.01
N MET A 360 27.11 -30.06 9.06
CA MET A 360 28.52 -30.11 9.37
C MET A 360 28.76 -30.14 10.89
N CYS A 361 29.24 -31.24 11.45
CA CYS A 361 29.59 -31.32 12.86
C CYS A 361 31.00 -31.88 13.09
N SER A 362 31.22 -33.13 12.69
CA SER A 362 32.47 -33.86 12.94
C SER A 362 32.58 -35.07 12.01
N ASP A 363 33.75 -35.72 12.02
CA ASP A 363 34.00 -37.02 11.39
C ASP A 363 34.54 -37.92 12.52
N LEU A 364 33.62 -38.53 13.28
CA LEU A 364 33.95 -39.24 14.51
C LEU A 364 34.48 -40.66 14.24
N ASP A 365 34.01 -41.30 13.18
CA ASP A 365 34.45 -42.64 12.78
C ASP A 365 35.68 -42.62 11.87
N GLY A 366 36.04 -41.41 11.34
CA GLY A 366 37.29 -41.18 10.60
C GLY A 366 37.24 -41.74 9.17
N ASP A 367 36.04 -41.84 8.59
CA ASP A 367 35.83 -42.36 7.24
C ASP A 367 35.98 -41.31 6.15
N GLY A 368 35.97 -40.02 6.53
CA GLY A 368 36.17 -38.86 5.63
C GLY A 368 34.91 -38.19 5.15
N CYS A 369 33.70 -38.61 5.59
CA CYS A 369 32.49 -37.85 5.54
C CYS A 369 32.26 -37.10 6.84
N ASP A 370 31.40 -36.11 6.81
CA ASP A 370 30.90 -35.43 7.99
C ASP A 370 29.65 -36.16 8.50
N ASP A 371 29.65 -36.55 9.78
CA ASP A 371 28.63 -37.36 10.42
C ASP A 371 27.24 -36.68 10.40
N CYS A 372 27.16 -35.36 10.14
CA CYS A 372 25.95 -34.54 10.05
C CYS A 372 25.54 -34.23 8.62
N SER A 373 26.19 -34.74 7.58
CA SER A 373 25.96 -34.42 6.19
C SER A 373 24.52 -34.66 5.71
N SER A 374 23.73 -35.42 6.45
CA SER A 374 22.29 -35.66 6.22
C SER A 374 21.37 -34.66 6.93
N GLY A 375 21.93 -33.72 7.71
CA GLY A 375 21.19 -32.78 8.55
C GLY A 375 20.84 -33.33 9.94
N ILE A 376 21.36 -34.48 10.31
CA ILE A 376 21.25 -35.12 11.64
C ILE A 376 22.43 -36.07 11.81
N PHE A 377 23.07 -36.06 12.96
CA PHE A 377 24.15 -36.95 13.30
C PHE A 377 23.87 -38.43 13.05
N ASN A 378 24.63 -39.09 12.17
CA ASN A 378 24.43 -40.48 11.79
C ASN A 378 25.65 -41.09 11.14
N LEU A 379 26.46 -41.83 11.92
CA LEU A 379 27.66 -42.53 11.48
C LEU A 379 27.48 -43.62 10.39
N GLU A 380 26.24 -44.06 10.15
CA GLU A 380 25.96 -45.13 9.15
C GLU A 380 25.46 -44.57 7.81
N ASN A 381 25.15 -43.27 7.73
CA ASN A 381 24.55 -42.66 6.55
C ASN A 381 24.94 -41.16 6.45
N ASP A 382 26.20 -40.89 6.53
CA ASP A 382 26.85 -39.59 6.52
C ASP A 382 27.45 -39.19 5.16
N GLY A 383 27.44 -40.12 4.21
CA GLY A 383 27.89 -39.86 2.84
C GLY A 383 27.83 -41.07 1.91
N PRO A 384 28.23 -40.91 0.63
CA PRO A 384 28.24 -42.02 -0.29
C PRO A 384 29.46 -42.93 -0.10
N ASP A 385 29.24 -44.20 0.22
CA ASP A 385 30.20 -45.29 0.17
C ASP A 385 29.79 -46.27 -0.94
N GLU A 386 30.08 -45.95 -2.20
CA GLU A 386 29.67 -46.74 -3.37
C GLU A 386 30.37 -48.09 -3.48
N ASN A 387 31.54 -48.24 -2.86
CA ASN A 387 32.31 -49.46 -2.95
C ASN A 387 32.19 -50.38 -1.71
N GLY A 388 31.58 -49.86 -0.61
CA GLY A 388 31.32 -50.62 0.62
C GLY A 388 32.56 -50.92 1.43
N ASP A 389 33.60 -50.08 1.37
CA ASP A 389 34.86 -50.29 2.15
C ASP A 389 34.89 -49.54 3.48
N GLY A 390 33.82 -48.80 3.81
CA GLY A 390 33.69 -48.03 5.05
C GLY A 390 34.47 -46.72 5.04
N MET A 391 34.75 -46.19 3.82
CA MET A 391 35.38 -44.90 3.62
C MET A 391 34.52 -44.08 2.68
N CYS A 392 34.28 -42.82 2.99
CA CYS A 392 33.52 -41.92 2.17
C CYS A 392 34.13 -41.70 0.79
N ASN A 393 33.30 -41.84 -0.24
CA ASN A 393 33.75 -41.57 -1.59
C ASN A 393 33.78 -40.07 -1.86
N GLN A 394 34.89 -39.41 -1.66
CA GLN A 394 35.09 -38.04 -2.12
C GLN A 394 34.90 -37.94 -3.63
N TYR A 395 33.94 -37.18 -4.09
CA TYR A 395 33.88 -36.78 -5.49
C TYR A 395 35.15 -36.00 -5.84
N LEU A 396 36.08 -36.65 -6.55
CA LEU A 396 37.14 -35.94 -7.23
C LEU A 396 36.45 -35.04 -8.28
N ILE A 397 36.34 -33.75 -8.01
CA ILE A 397 36.03 -32.76 -9.00
C ILE A 397 37.21 -32.79 -9.97
N GLU A 398 37.08 -33.54 -11.11
CA GLU A 398 38.05 -33.45 -12.17
C GLU A 398 38.02 -32.02 -12.74
N GLY A 399 39.17 -31.34 -12.67
CA GLY A 399 39.47 -29.98 -13.08
C GLY A 399 39.39 -29.69 -14.59
#